data_59f2cd29e251f5805888da5322ad11c1
#
_entry.id   59f2cd29e251f5805888da5322ad11c1
#
_cell.length_a   1.000
_cell.length_b   1.000
_cell.length_c   1.000
_cell.angle_alpha   90.00
_cell.angle_beta   90.00
_cell.angle_gamma   90.00
#
_symmetry.space_group_name_H-M   'P 1'
#
loop_
_entity.id
_entity.type
_entity.pdbx_description
1 polymer ?
#
loop_
_entity_poly.entity_id
_entity_poly.type
_entity_poly.pdbx_seq_one_letter_code
_entity_poly.pdbx_strand_id
1 'polypeptide(L)'
;HMLFQRSENLPRNAFFQKIDALGGTFNGGTSNDGTVYFETVPRDALEKVLWMESDRMGYFINTVTEGGLKREIDVVSNEKRQGENVPYGLAWDLTFKNLFPQGHPYSWTVIGEIPDLRSATVDDVKEFYDKYYTTGNATLVVAGDFDKAEAKKLIEKYFGEIPDRGKPEAPQVQNVMLDSTKKISYEDVFCNAPMLLLAYPGVETYNEDGYALDFLTNLLAGDKKSPLYKVLVEERKLAPEVEMFSYQLE
;
A
#
# COMPACT_ATOMS: atom_id res chain seq x y z
N HIS A 1 3.88 -9.56 -1.85
CA HIS A 1 3.75 -10.72 -2.78
C HIS A 1 4.29 -12.00 -2.19
N MET A 2 5.57 -12.05 -1.82
CA MET A 2 6.22 -13.25 -1.28
C MET A 2 5.47 -13.89 -0.09
N LEU A 3 4.91 -13.08 0.79
CA LEU A 3 4.17 -13.52 1.98
C LEU A 3 2.88 -14.30 1.69
N PHE A 4 2.34 -14.22 0.49
CA PHE A 4 1.21 -15.04 0.08
C PHE A 4 1.60 -16.40 -0.52
N GLN A 5 2.89 -16.60 -0.85
CA GLN A 5 3.30 -17.77 -1.61
C GLN A 5 3.40 -19.02 -0.76
N ARG A 6 4.04 -18.94 0.38
CA ARG A 6 4.21 -20.05 1.32
C ARG A 6 4.74 -19.56 2.67
N SER A 7 4.56 -20.37 3.69
CA SER A 7 5.24 -20.29 4.97
C SER A 7 5.66 -21.70 5.41
N GLU A 8 6.24 -21.86 6.56
CA GLU A 8 6.82 -23.14 6.97
C GLU A 8 5.79 -24.28 6.98
N ASN A 9 4.59 -24.02 7.50
CA ASN A 9 3.51 -25.00 7.62
C ASN A 9 2.44 -24.87 6.50
N LEU A 10 2.55 -23.86 5.64
CA LEU A 10 1.67 -23.66 4.50
C LEU A 10 2.46 -23.80 3.19
N PRO A 11 2.32 -24.93 2.46
CA PRO A 11 2.94 -25.10 1.17
C PRO A 11 2.43 -24.05 0.16
N ARG A 12 3.16 -23.93 -0.94
CA ARG A 12 2.85 -22.94 -1.99
C ARG A 12 1.39 -23.01 -2.41
N ASN A 13 0.74 -21.85 -2.52
CA ASN A 13 -0.67 -21.65 -2.85
C ASN A 13 -1.68 -22.20 -1.81
N ALA A 14 -1.21 -22.80 -0.74
CA ALA A 14 -2.12 -23.36 0.27
C ALA A 14 -2.93 -22.29 0.99
N PHE A 15 -2.36 -21.10 1.15
CA PHE A 15 -3.07 -19.96 1.74
C PHE A 15 -4.35 -19.65 0.94
N PHE A 16 -4.20 -19.43 -0.35
CA PHE A 16 -5.32 -19.17 -1.27
C PHE A 16 -6.38 -20.27 -1.23
N GLN A 17 -5.96 -21.52 -1.43
CA GLN A 17 -6.85 -22.67 -1.46
C GLN A 17 -7.61 -22.86 -0.14
N LYS A 18 -6.96 -22.59 1.00
CA LYS A 18 -7.61 -22.74 2.30
C LYS A 18 -8.64 -21.67 2.56
N ILE A 19 -8.35 -20.40 2.25
CA ILE A 19 -9.32 -19.29 2.40
C ILE A 19 -10.54 -19.54 1.47
N ASP A 20 -10.30 -19.89 0.22
CA ASP A 20 -11.38 -20.21 -0.73
C ASP A 20 -12.25 -21.39 -0.23
N ALA A 21 -11.63 -22.46 0.26
CA ALA A 21 -12.33 -23.61 0.81
C ALA A 21 -13.16 -23.29 2.06
N LEU A 22 -12.81 -22.24 2.80
CA LEU A 22 -13.56 -21.73 3.94
C LEU A 22 -14.72 -20.80 3.49
N GLY A 23 -14.85 -20.48 2.20
CA GLY A 23 -15.80 -19.51 1.70
C GLY A 23 -15.43 -18.06 2.03
N GLY A 24 -14.15 -17.82 2.27
CA GLY A 24 -13.62 -16.51 2.62
C GLY A 24 -13.05 -15.75 1.42
N THR A 25 -12.68 -14.51 1.68
CA THR A 25 -11.91 -13.65 0.77
C THR A 25 -10.70 -13.11 1.50
N PHE A 26 -9.67 -12.74 0.76
CA PHE A 26 -8.45 -12.14 1.32
C PHE A 26 -7.83 -11.19 0.32
N ASN A 27 -7.04 -10.26 0.82
CA ASN A 27 -6.18 -9.42 -0.01
C ASN A 27 -5.04 -8.83 0.85
N GLY A 28 -4.17 -8.07 0.21
CA GLY A 28 -3.18 -7.21 0.84
C GLY A 28 -3.02 -5.93 0.05
N GLY A 29 -2.78 -4.84 0.75
CA GLY A 29 -2.51 -3.53 0.17
C GLY A 29 -1.26 -2.92 0.79
N THR A 30 -0.44 -2.29 -0.04
CA THR A 30 0.75 -1.56 0.42
C THR A 30 0.60 -0.09 0.06
N SER A 31 0.78 0.77 1.06
CA SER A 31 0.95 2.21 0.90
C SER A 31 2.42 2.58 1.07
N ASN A 32 2.73 3.87 1.02
CA ASN A 32 4.09 4.35 1.28
C ASN A 32 4.58 4.00 2.70
N ASP A 33 3.67 3.98 3.68
CA ASP A 33 4.00 3.89 5.10
C ASP A 33 3.62 2.55 5.75
N GLY A 34 2.91 1.67 5.05
CA GLY A 34 2.54 0.38 5.63
C GLY A 34 1.96 -0.63 4.66
N THR A 35 1.89 -1.86 5.12
CA THR A 35 1.23 -2.96 4.42
C THR A 35 0.13 -3.53 5.31
N VAL A 36 -1.06 -3.70 4.76
CA VAL A 36 -2.20 -4.33 5.43
C VAL A 36 -2.51 -5.63 4.72
N TYR A 37 -2.64 -6.70 5.48
CA TYR A 37 -3.18 -7.98 5.03
C TYR A 37 -4.54 -8.17 5.70
N PHE A 38 -5.51 -8.67 4.99
CA PHE A 38 -6.84 -8.87 5.55
C PHE A 38 -7.58 -10.05 4.91
N GLU A 39 -8.34 -10.73 5.73
CA GLU A 39 -9.22 -11.84 5.38
C GLU A 39 -10.62 -11.57 5.93
N THR A 40 -11.62 -11.97 5.15
CA THR A 40 -13.00 -12.06 5.59
C THR A 40 -13.45 -13.51 5.47
N VAL A 41 -13.80 -14.13 6.59
CA VAL A 41 -14.14 -15.55 6.65
C VAL A 41 -15.38 -15.78 7.51
N PRO A 42 -16.09 -16.90 7.36
CA PRO A 42 -17.13 -17.31 8.30
C PRO A 42 -16.58 -17.43 9.73
N ARG A 43 -17.42 -17.16 10.72
CA ARG A 43 -17.09 -17.15 12.14
C ARG A 43 -16.33 -18.39 12.62
N ASP A 44 -16.73 -19.56 12.18
CA ASP A 44 -16.14 -20.87 12.55
C ASP A 44 -14.76 -21.11 11.94
N ALA A 45 -14.29 -20.24 11.06
CA ALA A 45 -12.96 -20.26 10.48
C ALA A 45 -11.93 -19.41 11.25
N LEU A 46 -12.32 -18.65 12.28
CA LEU A 46 -11.46 -17.72 13.01
C LEU A 46 -10.14 -18.37 13.48
N GLU A 47 -10.20 -19.53 14.12
CA GLU A 47 -8.99 -20.20 14.61
C GLU A 47 -8.04 -20.55 13.47
N LYS A 48 -8.56 -21.04 12.34
CA LYS A 48 -7.76 -21.42 11.18
C LYS A 48 -7.05 -20.22 10.56
N VAL A 49 -7.74 -19.07 10.46
CA VAL A 49 -7.16 -17.85 9.91
C VAL A 49 -6.10 -17.28 10.85
N LEU A 50 -6.36 -17.21 12.15
CA LEU A 50 -5.36 -16.78 13.12
C LEU A 50 -4.10 -17.64 13.07
N TRP A 51 -4.24 -18.95 12.92
CA TRP A 51 -3.11 -19.84 12.72
C TRP A 51 -2.37 -19.54 11.41
N MET A 52 -3.08 -19.34 10.29
CA MET A 52 -2.46 -19.05 9.00
C MET A 52 -1.70 -17.73 9.03
N GLU A 53 -2.26 -16.69 9.67
CA GLU A 53 -1.62 -15.40 9.84
C GLU A 53 -0.39 -15.46 10.74
N SER A 54 -0.46 -16.23 11.84
CA SER A 54 0.71 -16.43 12.72
C SER A 54 1.83 -17.17 12.00
N ASP A 55 1.51 -18.15 11.15
CA ASP A 55 2.50 -18.88 10.35
C ASP A 55 3.18 -17.97 9.32
N ARG A 56 2.43 -17.08 8.68
CA ARG A 56 2.98 -16.04 7.80
C ARG A 56 3.86 -15.06 8.57
N MET A 57 3.41 -14.59 9.74
CA MET A 57 4.13 -13.62 10.55
C MET A 57 5.41 -14.18 11.18
N GLY A 58 5.37 -15.41 11.66
CA GLY A 58 6.46 -15.99 12.43
C GLY A 58 7.41 -16.89 11.63
N TYR A 59 6.91 -17.54 10.58
CA TYR A 59 7.61 -18.69 9.96
C TYR A 59 7.72 -18.60 8.43
N PHE A 60 7.58 -17.42 7.87
CA PHE A 60 7.74 -17.17 6.44
C PHE A 60 9.19 -17.25 5.98
N ILE A 61 10.13 -16.65 6.75
CA ILE A 61 11.46 -16.29 6.25
C ILE A 61 12.30 -17.49 5.81
N ASN A 62 12.17 -18.63 6.49
CA ASN A 62 12.89 -19.86 6.16
C ASN A 62 12.45 -20.50 4.84
N THR A 63 11.36 -20.01 4.26
CA THR A 63 10.79 -20.56 3.03
C THR A 63 11.16 -19.77 1.78
N VAL A 64 11.82 -18.64 1.92
CA VAL A 64 12.24 -17.78 0.81
C VAL A 64 13.36 -18.46 0.03
N THR A 65 13.19 -18.55 -1.28
CA THR A 65 14.15 -19.16 -2.20
C THR A 65 14.38 -18.25 -3.40
N GLU A 66 15.55 -18.34 -4.04
CA GLU A 66 15.88 -17.59 -5.27
C GLU A 66 14.84 -17.81 -6.37
N GLY A 67 14.41 -19.05 -6.58
CA GLY A 67 13.39 -19.37 -7.58
C GLY A 67 12.01 -18.80 -7.25
N GLY A 68 11.68 -18.68 -5.94
CA GLY A 68 10.48 -17.99 -5.47
C GLY A 68 10.55 -16.49 -5.74
N LEU A 69 11.63 -15.86 -5.31
CA LEU A 69 11.88 -14.44 -5.50
C LEU A 69 11.85 -14.05 -6.99
N LYS A 70 12.55 -14.79 -7.84
CA LYS A 70 12.57 -14.52 -9.29
C LYS A 70 11.18 -14.52 -9.92
N ARG A 71 10.32 -15.46 -9.54
CA ARG A 71 8.93 -15.49 -10.04
C ARG A 71 8.14 -14.24 -9.60
N GLU A 72 8.29 -13.84 -8.34
CA GLU A 72 7.58 -12.66 -7.84
C GLU A 72 8.12 -11.36 -8.46
N ILE A 73 9.41 -11.27 -8.72
CA ILE A 73 10.02 -10.18 -9.50
C ILE A 73 9.35 -10.06 -10.87
N ASP A 74 9.14 -11.19 -11.56
CA ASP A 74 8.48 -11.19 -12.86
C ASP A 74 7.00 -10.77 -12.76
N VAL A 75 6.29 -11.23 -11.71
CA VAL A 75 4.89 -10.83 -11.45
C VAL A 75 4.78 -9.32 -11.21
N VAL A 76 5.57 -8.78 -10.27
CA VAL A 76 5.56 -7.34 -9.94
C VAL A 76 6.03 -6.48 -11.11
N SER A 77 7.02 -6.97 -11.90
CA SER A 77 7.44 -6.28 -13.11
C SER A 77 6.35 -6.20 -14.17
N ASN A 78 5.51 -7.24 -14.28
CA ASN A 78 4.36 -7.23 -15.18
C ASN A 78 3.24 -6.31 -14.66
N GLU A 79 2.98 -6.31 -13.36
CA GLU A 79 2.03 -5.41 -12.71
C GLU A 79 2.41 -3.93 -12.96
N LYS A 80 3.68 -3.56 -12.75
CA LYS A 80 4.18 -2.23 -13.08
C LYS A 80 3.93 -1.86 -14.54
N ARG A 81 4.29 -2.73 -15.48
CA ARG A 81 4.06 -2.47 -16.91
C ARG A 81 2.57 -2.33 -17.25
N GLN A 82 1.71 -3.13 -16.62
CA GLN A 82 0.27 -3.00 -16.80
C GLN A 82 -0.26 -1.66 -16.28
N GLY A 83 0.23 -1.21 -15.11
CA GLY A 83 -0.12 0.10 -14.55
C GLY A 83 0.39 1.27 -15.39
N GLU A 84 1.56 1.14 -16.03
CA GLU A 84 2.13 2.16 -16.92
C GLU A 84 1.45 2.22 -18.29
N ASN A 85 0.85 1.13 -18.75
CA ASN A 85 0.21 1.00 -20.07
C ASN A 85 -1.29 1.33 -20.07
N VAL A 86 -1.74 2.18 -19.15
CA VAL A 86 -3.10 2.70 -19.10
C VAL A 86 -3.09 4.22 -19.19
N PRO A 87 -4.19 4.87 -19.59
CA PRO A 87 -4.30 6.32 -19.58
C PRO A 87 -3.89 6.90 -18.24
N TYR A 88 -3.02 7.89 -18.26
CA TYR A 88 -2.46 8.59 -17.09
C TYR A 88 -1.66 7.71 -16.12
N GLY A 89 -1.24 6.51 -16.52
CA GLY A 89 -0.55 5.53 -15.67
C GLY A 89 0.73 6.01 -15.02
N LEU A 90 1.42 6.99 -15.62
CA LEU A 90 2.64 7.60 -15.07
C LEU A 90 2.41 8.87 -14.24
N ALA A 91 1.18 9.33 -14.09
CA ALA A 91 0.90 10.61 -13.43
C ALA A 91 1.42 10.66 -11.99
N TRP A 92 1.20 9.60 -11.21
CA TRP A 92 1.69 9.51 -9.83
C TRP A 92 3.20 9.39 -9.73
N ASP A 93 3.82 8.58 -10.60
CA ASP A 93 5.28 8.43 -10.64
C ASP A 93 5.97 9.78 -10.94
N LEU A 94 5.47 10.51 -11.94
CA LEU A 94 5.95 11.84 -12.27
C LEU A 94 5.72 12.83 -11.13
N THR A 95 4.58 12.74 -10.44
CA THR A 95 4.26 13.61 -9.31
C THR A 95 5.23 13.39 -8.16
N PHE A 96 5.40 12.16 -7.69
CA PHE A 96 6.29 11.86 -6.57
C PHE A 96 7.76 12.20 -6.89
N LYS A 97 8.26 11.82 -8.05
CA LYS A 97 9.64 12.14 -8.47
C LYS A 97 9.95 13.63 -8.56
N ASN A 98 8.94 14.45 -8.78
CA ASN A 98 9.13 15.90 -8.92
C ASN A 98 8.72 16.70 -7.68
N LEU A 99 7.79 16.18 -6.88
CA LEU A 99 7.39 16.80 -5.63
C LEU A 99 8.44 16.61 -4.55
N PHE A 100 8.94 15.38 -4.40
CA PHE A 100 9.91 15.03 -3.38
C PHE A 100 11.36 15.14 -3.88
N PRO A 101 12.33 15.53 -3.01
CA PRO A 101 13.74 15.53 -3.37
C PRO A 101 14.25 14.12 -3.70
N GLN A 102 15.26 14.03 -4.54
CA GLN A 102 15.90 12.75 -4.84
C GLN A 102 16.45 12.09 -3.55
N GLY A 103 16.13 10.81 -3.36
CA GLY A 103 16.51 10.07 -2.16
C GLY A 103 15.54 10.21 -0.98
N HIS A 104 14.52 11.08 -1.08
CA HIS A 104 13.45 11.10 -0.11
C HIS A 104 12.61 9.81 -0.22
N PRO A 105 12.16 9.18 0.90
CA PRO A 105 11.39 7.92 0.86
C PRO A 105 10.14 7.98 -0.02
N TYR A 106 9.56 9.15 -0.21
CA TYR A 106 8.39 9.36 -1.05
C TYR A 106 8.71 9.84 -2.47
N SER A 107 9.99 9.83 -2.90
CA SER A 107 10.36 10.23 -4.26
C SER A 107 10.11 9.15 -5.32
N TRP A 108 9.59 8.00 -4.93
CA TRP A 108 9.17 6.88 -5.80
C TRP A 108 7.82 6.31 -5.37
N THR A 109 7.15 5.65 -6.28
CA THR A 109 5.89 4.95 -6.00
C THR A 109 6.13 3.62 -5.30
N VAL A 110 5.11 3.09 -4.63
CA VAL A 110 5.17 1.81 -3.89
C VAL A 110 5.66 0.65 -4.75
N ILE A 111 5.30 0.61 -6.03
CA ILE A 111 5.75 -0.46 -6.93
C ILE A 111 7.24 -0.38 -7.27
N GLY A 112 7.88 0.75 -7.04
CA GLY A 112 9.31 0.96 -7.26
C GLY A 112 9.75 0.93 -8.72
N GLU A 113 11.05 0.71 -8.94
CA GLU A 113 11.66 0.68 -10.27
C GLU A 113 12.10 -0.74 -10.67
N ILE A 114 11.90 -1.09 -11.95
CA ILE A 114 12.23 -2.43 -12.46
C ILE A 114 13.72 -2.79 -12.28
N PRO A 115 14.69 -1.88 -12.48
CA PRO A 115 16.10 -2.19 -12.22
C PRO A 115 16.36 -2.58 -10.76
N ASP A 116 15.78 -1.85 -9.80
CA ASP A 116 15.93 -2.13 -8.36
C ASP A 116 15.29 -3.46 -7.99
N LEU A 117 14.07 -3.69 -8.49
CA LEU A 117 13.38 -4.95 -8.28
C LEU A 117 14.19 -6.16 -8.81
N ARG A 118 14.85 -6.02 -9.97
CA ARG A 118 15.68 -7.08 -10.54
C ARG A 118 17.01 -7.31 -9.82
N SER A 119 17.49 -6.31 -9.09
CA SER A 119 18.71 -6.42 -8.28
C SER A 119 18.43 -7.04 -6.91
N ALA A 120 17.16 -7.15 -6.48
CA ALA A 120 16.79 -7.68 -5.20
C ALA A 120 17.24 -9.13 -5.02
N THR A 121 17.80 -9.42 -3.85
CA THR A 121 18.32 -10.73 -3.46
C THR A 121 17.45 -11.37 -2.37
N VAL A 122 17.66 -12.66 -2.11
CA VAL A 122 17.01 -13.33 -0.98
C VAL A 122 17.42 -12.70 0.36
N ASP A 123 18.66 -12.22 0.46
CA ASP A 123 19.15 -11.60 1.67
C ASP A 123 18.49 -10.23 1.92
N ASP A 124 18.20 -9.44 0.87
CA ASP A 124 17.41 -8.20 0.99
C ASP A 124 16.00 -8.49 1.53
N VAL A 125 15.35 -9.55 1.03
CA VAL A 125 14.03 -9.97 1.53
C VAL A 125 14.08 -10.38 3.00
N LYS A 126 15.13 -11.10 3.41
CA LYS A 126 15.32 -11.50 4.80
C LYS A 126 15.57 -10.31 5.70
N GLU A 127 16.47 -9.42 5.33
CA GLU A 127 16.77 -8.21 6.07
C GLU A 127 15.52 -7.34 6.26
N PHE A 128 14.75 -7.14 5.18
CA PHE A 128 13.49 -6.39 5.25
C PHE A 128 12.47 -7.05 6.17
N TYR A 129 12.29 -8.37 6.05
CA TYR A 129 11.37 -9.11 6.91
C TYR A 129 11.80 -9.05 8.38
N ASP A 130 13.06 -9.31 8.68
CA ASP A 130 13.58 -9.30 10.04
C ASP A 130 13.46 -7.92 10.71
N LYS A 131 13.59 -6.86 9.92
CA LYS A 131 13.48 -5.48 10.40
C LYS A 131 12.03 -5.03 10.61
N TYR A 132 11.13 -5.34 9.69
CA TYR A 132 9.80 -4.73 9.66
C TYR A 132 8.66 -5.68 10.06
N TYR A 133 8.81 -6.99 9.84
CA TYR A 133 7.80 -8.01 10.18
C TYR A 133 8.04 -8.58 11.57
N THR A 134 7.84 -7.76 12.57
CA THR A 134 8.01 -8.10 13.99
C THR A 134 6.73 -7.74 14.74
N THR A 135 6.45 -8.46 15.83
CA THR A 135 5.25 -8.23 16.65
C THR A 135 5.21 -6.83 17.25
N GLY A 136 6.37 -6.22 17.55
CA GLY A 136 6.49 -4.84 18.00
C GLY A 136 6.16 -3.77 16.94
N ASN A 137 6.10 -4.16 15.65
CA ASN A 137 5.76 -3.29 14.52
C ASN A 137 4.49 -3.73 13.80
N ALA A 138 3.68 -4.60 14.39
CA ALA A 138 2.45 -5.10 13.79
C ALA A 138 1.24 -4.80 14.68
N THR A 139 0.11 -4.57 14.06
CA THR A 139 -1.18 -4.44 14.74
C THR A 139 -2.12 -5.50 14.18
N LEU A 140 -2.59 -6.40 15.06
CA LEU A 140 -3.61 -7.38 14.72
C LEU A 140 -5.00 -6.85 15.10
N VAL A 141 -5.88 -6.76 14.13
CA VAL A 141 -7.28 -6.36 14.33
C VAL A 141 -8.19 -7.53 14.00
N VAL A 142 -9.06 -7.90 14.92
CA VAL A 142 -10.12 -8.90 14.72
C VAL A 142 -11.48 -8.23 14.91
N ALA A 143 -12.30 -8.26 13.86
CA ALA A 143 -13.63 -7.64 13.88
C ALA A 143 -14.68 -8.63 13.38
N GLY A 144 -15.85 -8.66 14.00
CA GLY A 144 -16.96 -9.53 13.60
C GLY A 144 -17.68 -10.18 14.77
N ASP A 145 -18.38 -11.28 14.48
CA ASP A 145 -19.12 -12.06 15.48
C ASP A 145 -18.25 -13.17 16.06
N PHE A 146 -17.64 -12.92 17.22
CA PHE A 146 -16.79 -13.89 17.93
C PHE A 146 -16.81 -13.65 19.45
N ASP A 147 -16.43 -14.68 20.22
CA ASP A 147 -16.19 -14.53 21.65
C ASP A 147 -14.81 -13.91 21.91
N LYS A 148 -14.77 -12.79 22.63
CA LYS A 148 -13.53 -12.04 22.88
C LYS A 148 -12.52 -12.81 23.74
N ALA A 149 -13.00 -13.63 24.69
CA ALA A 149 -12.11 -14.39 25.57
C ALA A 149 -11.49 -15.56 24.81
N GLU A 150 -12.27 -16.19 23.94
CA GLU A 150 -11.76 -17.25 23.04
C GLU A 150 -10.78 -16.68 22.04
N ALA A 151 -11.10 -15.58 21.36
CA ALA A 151 -10.18 -14.94 20.41
C ALA A 151 -8.83 -14.57 21.06
N LYS A 152 -8.83 -14.02 22.27
CA LYS A 152 -7.60 -13.73 23.02
C LYS A 152 -6.76 -14.99 23.27
N LYS A 153 -7.38 -16.10 23.66
CA LYS A 153 -6.67 -17.37 23.88
C LYS A 153 -6.05 -17.89 22.58
N LEU A 154 -6.77 -17.78 21.47
CA LEU A 154 -6.27 -18.19 20.15
C LEU A 154 -5.11 -17.30 19.68
N ILE A 155 -5.21 -15.99 19.88
CA ILE A 155 -4.14 -15.05 19.56
C ILE A 155 -2.90 -15.36 20.41
N GLU A 156 -3.06 -15.53 21.70
CA GLU A 156 -1.96 -15.90 22.61
C GLU A 156 -1.34 -17.25 22.21
N LYS A 157 -2.17 -18.24 21.86
CA LYS A 157 -1.74 -19.58 21.41
C LYS A 157 -0.86 -19.52 20.16
N TYR A 158 -1.24 -18.72 19.15
CA TYR A 158 -0.61 -18.74 17.84
C TYR A 158 0.45 -17.64 17.64
N PHE A 159 0.28 -16.48 18.27
CA PHE A 159 1.21 -15.35 18.13
C PHE A 159 2.14 -15.19 19.33
N GLY A 160 1.79 -15.77 20.50
CA GLY A 160 2.54 -15.54 21.73
C GLY A 160 3.97 -16.09 21.74
N GLU A 161 4.29 -17.06 20.87
CA GLU A 161 5.66 -17.59 20.74
C GLU A 161 6.51 -16.88 19.67
N ILE A 162 5.90 -15.98 18.87
CA ILE A 162 6.63 -15.22 17.85
C ILE A 162 7.52 -14.20 18.56
N PRO A 163 8.85 -14.26 18.35
CA PRO A 163 9.74 -13.33 19.02
C PRO A 163 9.52 -11.89 18.58
N ASP A 164 9.44 -10.99 19.56
CA ASP A 164 9.43 -9.56 19.32
C ASP A 164 10.87 -9.06 19.10
N ARG A 165 11.13 -8.50 17.93
CA ARG A 165 12.41 -7.90 17.56
C ARG A 165 12.40 -6.36 17.70
N GLY A 166 11.34 -5.82 18.31
CA GLY A 166 11.15 -4.40 18.52
C GLY A 166 10.56 -3.67 17.29
N LYS A 167 10.33 -2.39 17.46
CA LYS A 167 9.87 -1.51 16.39
C LYS A 167 11.09 -0.88 15.69
N PRO A 168 11.16 -0.88 14.35
CA PRO A 168 12.22 -0.19 13.63
C PRO A 168 12.15 1.33 13.88
N GLU A 169 13.30 1.98 13.86
CA GLU A 169 13.35 3.44 13.90
C GLU A 169 12.74 4.03 12.64
N ALA A 170 11.91 5.07 12.81
CA ALA A 170 11.37 5.81 11.69
C ALA A 170 12.50 6.56 10.96
N PRO A 171 12.47 6.61 9.62
CA PRO A 171 13.47 7.36 8.88
C PRO A 171 13.36 8.85 9.20
N GLN A 172 14.52 9.51 9.38
CA GLN A 172 14.58 10.96 9.51
C GLN A 172 14.44 11.58 8.12
N VAL A 173 13.31 12.23 7.85
CA VAL A 173 13.04 12.89 6.57
C VAL A 173 12.85 14.38 6.77
N GLN A 174 13.18 15.17 5.76
CA GLN A 174 12.97 16.61 5.78
C GLN A 174 11.61 16.94 5.18
N ASN A 175 10.92 17.92 5.76
CA ASN A 175 9.69 18.45 5.19
C ASN A 175 9.97 19.02 3.79
N VAL A 176 9.08 18.72 2.87
CA VAL A 176 9.19 19.17 1.50
C VAL A 176 8.62 20.60 1.37
N MET A 177 9.45 21.49 0.87
CA MET A 177 9.03 22.86 0.48
C MET A 177 9.38 23.07 -1.00
N LEU A 178 8.47 23.69 -1.72
CA LEU A 178 8.69 24.07 -3.10
C LEU A 178 9.01 25.59 -3.16
N ASP A 179 10.22 25.92 -3.59
CA ASP A 179 10.62 27.33 -3.78
C ASP A 179 9.91 27.99 -4.96
N SER A 180 9.48 27.19 -5.92
CA SER A 180 8.80 27.67 -7.12
C SER A 180 7.95 26.57 -7.77
N THR A 181 7.03 26.97 -8.63
CA THR A 181 6.22 26.04 -9.42
C THR A 181 7.09 25.26 -10.40
N LYS A 182 7.08 23.94 -10.28
CA LYS A 182 7.65 23.03 -11.27
C LYS A 182 6.59 22.70 -12.32
N LYS A 183 6.92 22.85 -13.60
CA LYS A 183 6.04 22.50 -14.72
C LYS A 183 6.62 21.32 -15.46
N ILE A 184 5.89 20.22 -15.48
CA ILE A 184 6.26 18.97 -16.16
C ILE A 184 5.22 18.71 -17.24
N SER A 185 5.65 18.34 -18.41
CA SER A 185 4.81 17.92 -19.52
C SER A 185 5.21 16.52 -19.95
N TYR A 186 4.23 15.68 -20.12
CA TYR A 186 4.42 14.28 -20.56
C TYR A 186 3.40 13.97 -21.65
N GLU A 187 3.85 13.34 -22.72
CA GLU A 187 2.98 12.86 -23.79
C GLU A 187 2.61 11.40 -23.54
N ASP A 188 1.32 11.16 -23.27
CA ASP A 188 0.77 9.84 -22.99
C ASP A 188 0.04 9.30 -24.21
N VAL A 189 0.61 8.25 -24.80
CA VAL A 189 0.07 7.63 -26.02
C VAL A 189 -1.22 6.85 -25.81
N PHE A 190 -1.60 6.60 -24.54
CA PHE A 190 -2.81 5.87 -24.17
C PHE A 190 -3.99 6.81 -23.91
N CYS A 191 -3.77 8.12 -23.82
CA CYS A 191 -4.78 9.09 -23.51
C CYS A 191 -5.49 9.65 -24.76
N ASN A 192 -6.79 9.87 -24.63
CA ASN A 192 -7.59 10.56 -25.64
C ASN A 192 -7.87 12.03 -25.29
N ALA A 193 -7.56 12.46 -24.07
CA ALA A 193 -7.79 13.81 -23.59
C ALA A 193 -6.62 14.24 -22.68
N PRO A 194 -6.27 15.54 -22.67
CA PRO A 194 -5.24 16.03 -21.76
C PRO A 194 -5.74 16.02 -20.31
N MET A 195 -4.81 15.78 -19.37
CA MET A 195 -5.04 15.95 -17.94
C MET A 195 -4.13 17.05 -17.41
N LEU A 196 -4.64 17.93 -16.57
CA LEU A 196 -3.86 18.84 -15.76
C LEU A 196 -3.90 18.37 -14.31
N LEU A 197 -2.75 17.99 -13.76
CA LEU A 197 -2.60 17.62 -12.37
C LEU A 197 -1.82 18.73 -11.63
N LEU A 198 -2.38 19.25 -10.55
CA LEU A 198 -1.76 20.23 -9.67
C LEU A 198 -1.50 19.56 -8.32
N ALA A 199 -0.24 19.43 -7.93
CA ALA A 199 0.16 18.84 -6.67
C ALA A 199 0.84 19.90 -5.78
N TYR A 200 0.47 19.91 -4.51
CA TYR A 200 1.02 20.80 -3.49
C TYR A 200 1.52 19.97 -2.31
N PRO A 201 2.64 20.36 -1.68
CA PRO A 201 2.98 19.82 -0.36
C PRO A 201 1.84 20.10 0.61
N GLY A 202 1.45 19.07 1.35
CA GLY A 202 0.42 19.15 2.38
C GLY A 202 1.00 19.00 3.77
N VAL A 203 0.17 18.55 4.69
CA VAL A 203 0.53 18.23 6.06
C VAL A 203 0.54 16.71 6.26
N GLU A 204 1.25 16.25 7.27
CA GLU A 204 1.33 14.85 7.66
C GLU A 204 -0.02 14.29 8.15
N THR A 205 -0.14 12.98 8.15
CA THR A 205 -1.31 12.26 8.68
C THR A 205 -1.54 12.65 10.15
N TYR A 206 -2.80 12.82 10.53
CA TYR A 206 -3.26 13.26 11.88
C TYR A 206 -2.90 14.69 12.27
N ASN A 207 -2.35 15.50 11.39
CA ASN A 207 -2.20 16.93 11.62
C ASN A 207 -3.59 17.62 11.63
N GLU A 208 -3.80 18.57 12.53
CA GLU A 208 -5.10 19.28 12.65
C GLU A 208 -5.48 20.02 11.38
N ASP A 209 -4.51 20.59 10.67
CA ASP A 209 -4.76 21.25 9.38
C ASP A 209 -5.20 20.28 8.27
N GLY A 210 -4.92 18.98 8.41
CA GLY A 210 -5.40 17.93 7.51
C GLY A 210 -6.91 17.90 7.39
N TYR A 211 -7.63 18.05 8.50
CA TYR A 211 -9.10 18.11 8.50
C TYR A 211 -9.63 19.34 7.76
N ALA A 212 -8.94 20.47 7.88
CA ALA A 212 -9.30 21.69 7.14
C ALA A 212 -9.04 21.51 5.64
N LEU A 213 -7.96 20.85 5.25
CA LEU A 213 -7.65 20.51 3.85
C LEU A 213 -8.70 19.55 3.27
N ASP A 214 -9.10 18.51 4.00
CA ASP A 214 -10.15 17.58 3.57
C ASP A 214 -11.50 18.30 3.38
N PHE A 215 -11.85 19.21 4.30
CA PHE A 215 -13.04 20.03 4.15
C PHE A 215 -12.94 20.95 2.91
N LEU A 216 -11.78 21.59 2.70
CA LEU A 216 -11.55 22.50 1.57
C LEU A 216 -11.63 21.75 0.23
N THR A 217 -11.00 20.59 0.11
CA THR A 217 -11.04 19.78 -1.12
C THR A 217 -12.46 19.36 -1.45
N ASN A 218 -13.22 18.93 -0.45
CA ASN A 218 -14.61 18.53 -0.61
C ASN A 218 -15.50 19.74 -1.00
N LEU A 219 -15.31 20.88 -0.35
CA LEU A 219 -16.04 22.12 -0.68
C LEU A 219 -15.80 22.54 -2.13
N LEU A 220 -14.54 22.49 -2.60
CA LEU A 220 -14.16 22.99 -3.91
C LEU A 220 -14.52 22.06 -5.05
N ALA A 221 -14.41 20.76 -4.89
CA ALA A 221 -14.57 19.75 -5.95
C ALA A 221 -15.25 18.44 -5.53
N GLY A 222 -15.91 18.38 -4.37
CA GLY A 222 -16.50 17.15 -3.86
C GLY A 222 -17.75 16.64 -4.59
N ASP A 223 -18.48 17.51 -5.28
CA ASP A 223 -19.66 17.15 -6.06
C ASP A 223 -19.92 18.11 -7.22
N LYS A 224 -21.01 17.83 -8.00
CA LYS A 224 -21.43 18.67 -9.13
C LYS A 224 -21.89 20.08 -8.74
N LYS A 225 -22.17 20.35 -7.48
CA LYS A 225 -22.55 21.69 -6.98
C LYS A 225 -21.34 22.49 -6.54
N SER A 226 -20.19 21.87 -6.46
CA SER A 226 -18.95 22.52 -6.03
C SER A 226 -18.49 23.59 -7.01
N PRO A 227 -17.84 24.66 -6.52
CA PRO A 227 -17.46 25.80 -7.35
C PRO A 227 -16.57 25.44 -8.55
N LEU A 228 -15.59 24.57 -8.37
CA LEU A 228 -14.70 24.18 -9.47
C LEU A 228 -15.44 23.36 -10.53
N TYR A 229 -16.35 22.48 -10.14
CA TYR A 229 -17.15 21.72 -11.10
C TYR A 229 -18.03 22.66 -11.93
N LYS A 230 -18.74 23.58 -11.29
CA LYS A 230 -19.57 24.58 -12.00
C LYS A 230 -18.76 25.38 -13.00
N VAL A 231 -17.63 25.93 -12.58
CA VAL A 231 -16.84 26.81 -13.46
C VAL A 231 -16.15 26.02 -14.57
N LEU A 232 -15.46 24.92 -14.24
CA LEU A 232 -14.59 24.22 -15.19
C LEU A 232 -15.38 23.28 -16.11
N VAL A 233 -16.41 22.61 -15.57
CA VAL A 233 -17.18 21.60 -16.32
C VAL A 233 -18.42 22.20 -16.96
N GLU A 234 -19.27 22.90 -16.18
CA GLU A 234 -20.56 23.37 -16.69
C GLU A 234 -20.46 24.68 -17.49
N GLU A 235 -19.83 25.70 -16.94
CA GLU A 235 -19.79 27.05 -17.56
C GLU A 235 -18.75 27.14 -18.67
N ARG A 236 -17.47 26.79 -18.35
CA ARG A 236 -16.35 26.95 -19.27
C ARG A 236 -16.10 25.74 -20.16
N LYS A 237 -16.63 24.57 -19.80
CA LYS A 237 -16.47 23.30 -20.54
C LYS A 237 -15.01 22.99 -20.89
N LEU A 238 -14.11 23.26 -19.95
CA LEU A 238 -12.67 23.04 -20.13
C LEU A 238 -12.26 21.60 -19.85
N ALA A 239 -13.01 20.89 -19.01
CA ALA A 239 -12.76 19.50 -18.65
C ALA A 239 -14.08 18.75 -18.48
N PRO A 240 -14.10 17.42 -18.69
CA PRO A 240 -15.27 16.60 -18.42
C PRO A 240 -15.54 16.40 -16.92
N GLU A 241 -14.50 16.49 -16.11
CA GLU A 241 -14.52 16.29 -14.67
C GLU A 241 -13.44 17.14 -13.97
N VAL A 242 -13.58 17.33 -12.68
CA VAL A 242 -12.59 17.91 -11.79
C VAL A 242 -12.66 17.18 -10.46
N GLU A 243 -11.51 16.79 -9.95
CA GLU A 243 -11.36 16.15 -8.65
C GLU A 243 -10.32 16.91 -7.82
N MET A 244 -10.50 16.91 -6.51
CA MET A 244 -9.54 17.44 -5.56
C MET A 244 -9.59 16.59 -4.29
N PHE A 245 -8.44 16.20 -3.79
CA PHE A 245 -8.34 15.37 -2.59
C PHE A 245 -7.03 15.66 -1.86
N SER A 246 -7.00 15.33 -0.60
CA SER A 246 -5.80 15.33 0.22
C SER A 246 -5.23 13.91 0.28
N TYR A 247 -3.94 13.77 -0.02
CA TYR A 247 -3.20 12.50 0.10
C TYR A 247 -2.19 12.66 1.23
N GLN A 248 -2.52 12.11 2.40
CA GLN A 248 -1.72 12.27 3.60
C GLN A 248 -0.73 11.11 3.75
N LEU A 249 0.49 11.43 4.12
CA LEU A 249 1.61 10.54 4.40
C LEU A 249 2.12 10.80 5.82
N GLU A 250 2.93 9.88 6.40
CA GLU A 250 3.55 10.05 7.73
C GLU A 250 4.70 11.06 7.74
#